data_7669504f97428a24534b4f9cb1b50e52
#
_entry.id   7669504f97428a24534b4f9cb1b50e52
#
_cell.length_a   1.000
_cell.length_b   1.000
_cell.length_c   1.000
_cell.angle_alpha   90.00
_cell.angle_beta   90.00
_cell.angle_gamma   90.00
#
_symmetry.space_group_name_H-M   'P 1'
#
loop_
_entity.id
_entity.type
_entity.pdbx_description
1 polymer ?
#
loop_
_entity_poly.entity_id
_entity_poly.type
_entity_poly.pdbx_seq_one_letter_code
_entity_poly.pdbx_strand_id
1 'polypeptide(L)'
;DSRIDPGLLTQTRPGELFIIRNLGNIIPAHGNTSSSEGAAIEYSVKSLKVQHIIVCGHSDCGSMKAMLKLQQLSSELPLVNDWLKYHAESTRLLLAENYPEYTGEELLRLAIEENVLAQVENLTTYPAVRSKLRAGKIFIHAWVYEIETGKIFAFNAQDGKFILIEAEGFPLPNLFSQVRTPVE
;
A
#
# COMPACT_ATOMS: atom_id res chain seq x y z
N ASP A 1 1.72 -9.77 -4.65
CA ASP A 1 2.12 -11.15 -5.01
C ASP A 1 2.15 -11.31 -6.53
N SER A 2 3.15 -12.05 -7.06
CA SER A 2 3.28 -12.28 -8.50
C SER A 2 2.19 -13.20 -9.07
N ARG A 3 1.45 -13.89 -8.23
CA ARG A 3 0.30 -14.74 -8.61
C ARG A 3 -0.96 -13.94 -8.93
N ILE A 4 -1.04 -12.68 -8.50
CA ILE A 4 -2.18 -11.80 -8.74
C ILE A 4 -1.97 -11.09 -10.07
N ASP A 5 -2.95 -11.18 -10.97
CA ASP A 5 -2.98 -10.41 -12.22
C ASP A 5 -3.76 -9.11 -12.00
N PRO A 6 -3.10 -7.94 -12.01
CA PRO A 6 -3.78 -6.67 -11.79
C PRO A 6 -4.78 -6.31 -12.89
N GLY A 7 -4.55 -6.70 -14.13
CA GLY A 7 -5.47 -6.46 -15.22
C GLY A 7 -6.77 -7.24 -15.06
N LEU A 8 -6.66 -8.51 -14.67
CA LEU A 8 -7.83 -9.33 -14.36
C LEU A 8 -8.60 -8.81 -13.14
N LEU A 9 -7.87 -8.41 -12.09
CA LEU A 9 -8.43 -7.86 -10.86
C LEU A 9 -9.26 -6.60 -11.11
N THR A 10 -8.76 -5.69 -11.95
CA THR A 10 -9.38 -4.40 -12.24
C THR A 10 -10.19 -4.39 -13.53
N GLN A 11 -10.25 -5.53 -14.24
CA GLN A 11 -10.90 -5.66 -15.56
C GLN A 11 -10.41 -4.64 -16.59
N THR A 12 -9.12 -4.31 -16.53
CA THR A 12 -8.48 -3.35 -17.43
C THR A 12 -7.80 -4.04 -18.61
N ARG A 13 -7.63 -3.30 -19.69
CA ARG A 13 -6.92 -3.75 -20.91
C ARG A 13 -5.41 -3.51 -20.78
N PRO A 14 -4.59 -4.20 -21.57
CA PRO A 14 -3.17 -3.89 -21.67
C PRO A 14 -2.94 -2.41 -22.00
N GLY A 15 -2.05 -1.76 -21.21
CA GLY A 15 -1.73 -0.36 -21.35
C GLY A 15 -2.58 0.62 -20.53
N GLU A 16 -3.66 0.19 -19.91
CA GLU A 16 -4.50 1.05 -19.07
C GLU A 16 -3.95 1.20 -17.63
N LEU A 17 -3.09 0.26 -17.19
CA LEU A 17 -2.44 0.32 -15.89
C LEU A 17 -0.94 0.53 -16.02
N PHE A 18 -0.39 1.39 -15.18
CA PHE A 18 1.02 1.43 -14.88
C PHE A 18 1.27 0.70 -13.57
N ILE A 19 1.98 -0.44 -13.62
CA ILE A 19 2.08 -1.37 -12.49
C ILE A 19 3.51 -1.37 -11.95
N ILE A 20 3.63 -1.14 -10.63
CA ILE A 20 4.86 -1.32 -9.87
C ILE A 20 4.65 -2.54 -8.96
N ARG A 21 5.56 -3.50 -9.02
CA ARG A 21 5.51 -4.72 -8.20
C ARG A 21 6.82 -4.91 -7.47
N ASN A 22 6.74 -5.07 -6.17
CA ASN A 22 7.89 -5.40 -5.34
C ASN A 22 7.49 -6.27 -4.15
N LEU A 23 8.46 -6.69 -3.37
CA LEU A 23 8.26 -7.49 -2.17
C LEU A 23 7.58 -6.64 -1.10
N GLY A 24 6.34 -7.01 -0.71
CA GLY A 24 5.58 -6.36 0.35
C GLY A 24 4.87 -5.07 -0.04
N ASN A 25 4.64 -4.81 -1.32
CA ASN A 25 4.03 -3.57 -1.82
C ASN A 25 4.63 -2.28 -1.21
N ILE A 26 5.93 -2.32 -0.90
CA ILE A 26 6.65 -1.29 -0.16
C ILE A 26 6.93 -0.08 -1.07
N ILE A 27 6.67 1.10 -0.53
CA ILE A 27 7.01 2.38 -1.13
C ILE A 27 8.04 3.06 -0.21
N PRO A 28 9.33 3.10 -0.58
CA PRO A 28 10.32 3.85 0.17
C PRO A 28 9.93 5.32 0.29
N ALA A 29 10.02 5.90 1.49
CA ALA A 29 9.75 7.32 1.67
C ALA A 29 10.71 8.18 0.82
N HIS A 30 10.20 9.26 0.24
CA HIS A 30 11.00 10.15 -0.59
C HIS A 30 12.19 10.75 0.18
N GLY A 31 13.38 10.68 -0.40
CA GLY A 31 14.60 11.26 0.16
C GLY A 31 15.49 10.29 0.93
N ASN A 32 15.02 9.09 1.26
CA ASN A 32 15.84 8.12 1.99
C ASN A 32 16.91 7.47 1.10
N THR A 33 16.54 7.09 -0.10
CA THR A 33 17.43 6.50 -1.11
C THR A 33 16.86 6.73 -2.52
N SER A 34 17.72 6.68 -3.55
CA SER A 34 17.23 6.52 -4.92
C SER A 34 16.73 5.10 -5.10
N SER A 35 15.45 4.94 -5.40
CA SER A 35 14.84 3.64 -5.66
C SER A 35 14.13 3.59 -7.01
N SER A 36 14.00 2.40 -7.57
CA SER A 36 13.25 2.17 -8.82
C SER A 36 11.77 2.53 -8.64
N GLU A 37 11.21 2.25 -7.47
CA GLU A 37 9.84 2.60 -7.11
C GLU A 37 9.62 4.11 -7.11
N GLY A 38 10.56 4.86 -6.50
CA GLY A 38 10.50 6.32 -6.47
C GLY A 38 10.55 6.94 -7.86
N ALA A 39 11.43 6.46 -8.72
CA ALA A 39 11.51 6.89 -10.12
C ALA A 39 10.23 6.56 -10.90
N ALA A 40 9.67 5.37 -10.71
CA ALA A 40 8.43 4.93 -11.33
C ALA A 40 7.22 5.77 -10.86
N ILE A 41 7.13 6.08 -9.58
CA ILE A 41 6.09 6.97 -9.00
C ILE A 41 6.19 8.36 -9.63
N GLU A 42 7.39 8.94 -9.66
CA GLU A 42 7.57 10.27 -10.25
C GLU A 42 7.18 10.28 -11.73
N TYR A 43 7.61 9.28 -12.49
CA TYR A 43 7.29 9.14 -13.92
C TYR A 43 5.78 8.97 -14.15
N SER A 44 5.11 8.11 -13.38
CA SER A 44 3.68 7.88 -13.52
C SER A 44 2.87 9.15 -13.26
N VAL A 45 3.25 9.93 -12.25
CA VAL A 45 2.54 11.15 -11.86
C VAL A 45 2.83 12.33 -12.81
N LYS A 46 4.11 12.53 -13.20
CA LYS A 46 4.52 13.68 -14.00
C LYS A 46 4.36 13.47 -15.49
N SER A 47 4.74 12.30 -16.01
CA SER A 47 4.77 12.00 -17.44
C SER A 47 3.47 11.34 -17.91
N LEU A 48 3.02 10.29 -17.23
CA LEU A 48 1.79 9.59 -17.63
C LEU A 48 0.53 10.28 -17.08
N LYS A 49 0.68 11.18 -16.11
CA LYS A 49 -0.42 11.97 -15.53
C LYS A 49 -1.55 11.11 -14.97
N VAL A 50 -1.19 10.02 -14.30
CA VAL A 50 -2.17 9.16 -13.64
C VAL A 50 -3.03 9.96 -12.65
N GLN A 51 -4.31 9.63 -12.58
CA GLN A 51 -5.27 10.29 -11.68
C GLN A 51 -5.58 9.44 -10.45
N HIS A 52 -5.41 8.13 -10.54
CA HIS A 52 -5.66 7.21 -9.44
C HIS A 52 -4.40 6.40 -9.15
N ILE A 53 -4.07 6.25 -7.87
CA ILE A 53 -2.99 5.39 -7.39
C ILE A 53 -3.62 4.41 -6.40
N ILE A 54 -3.43 3.12 -6.62
CA ILE A 54 -3.90 2.06 -5.76
C ILE A 54 -2.68 1.42 -5.09
N VAL A 55 -2.64 1.46 -3.76
CA VAL A 55 -1.72 0.65 -2.97
C VAL A 55 -2.45 -0.61 -2.55
N CYS A 56 -1.99 -1.75 -3.06
CA CYS A 56 -2.68 -3.02 -2.90
C CYS A 56 -1.83 -4.05 -2.17
N GLY A 57 -2.25 -4.41 -0.95
CA GLY A 57 -1.80 -5.58 -0.22
C GLY A 57 -2.65 -6.81 -0.58
N HIS A 58 -2.31 -7.97 -0.01
CA HIS A 58 -3.09 -9.19 -0.23
C HIS A 58 -3.06 -10.13 0.98
N SER A 59 -4.07 -10.98 1.12
CA SER A 59 -4.12 -12.03 2.15
C SER A 59 -2.91 -12.97 2.04
N ASP A 60 -2.56 -13.60 3.14
CA ASP A 60 -1.47 -14.58 3.22
C ASP A 60 -0.11 -14.09 2.69
N CYS A 61 0.19 -12.79 2.87
CA CYS A 61 1.41 -12.17 2.34
C CYS A 61 2.67 -12.71 3.01
N GLY A 62 3.54 -13.34 2.21
CA GLY A 62 4.82 -13.89 2.68
C GLY A 62 5.75 -12.82 3.26
N SER A 63 5.74 -11.61 2.70
CA SER A 63 6.55 -10.49 3.20
C SER A 63 6.11 -10.03 4.58
N MET A 64 4.81 -9.99 4.83
CA MET A 64 4.27 -9.60 6.15
C MET A 64 4.51 -10.71 7.18
N LYS A 65 4.38 -11.98 6.79
CA LYS A 65 4.82 -13.12 7.64
C LYS A 65 6.30 -13.01 8.01
N ALA A 66 7.13 -12.65 7.04
CA ALA A 66 8.56 -12.46 7.22
C ALA A 66 8.87 -11.27 8.14
N MET A 67 8.18 -10.13 7.97
CA MET A 67 8.32 -8.94 8.81
C MET A 67 8.01 -9.24 10.29
N LEU A 68 6.99 -10.04 10.57
CA LEU A 68 6.65 -10.44 11.94
C LEU A 68 7.70 -11.34 12.59
N LYS A 69 8.63 -11.93 11.80
CA LYS A 69 9.67 -12.86 12.26
C LYS A 69 11.10 -12.42 11.86
N LEU A 70 11.33 -11.13 11.70
CA LEU A 70 12.60 -10.58 11.18
C LEU A 70 13.86 -11.14 11.86
N GLN A 71 13.83 -11.36 13.17
CA GLN A 71 14.99 -11.87 13.91
C GLN A 71 15.43 -13.27 13.47
N GLN A 72 14.55 -14.06 12.88
CA GLN A 72 14.83 -15.42 12.42
C GLN A 72 15.32 -15.47 10.96
N LEU A 73 15.11 -14.38 10.19
CA LEU A 73 15.37 -14.34 8.74
C LEU A 73 16.78 -13.96 8.35
N SER A 74 17.55 -13.35 9.25
CA SER A 74 18.84 -12.74 8.93
C SER A 74 19.87 -13.72 8.37
N SER A 75 19.78 -15.00 8.74
CA SER A 75 20.67 -16.06 8.26
C SER A 75 20.19 -16.74 6.98
N GLU A 76 18.89 -16.84 6.77
CA GLU A 76 18.32 -17.61 5.65
C GLU A 76 18.04 -16.74 4.43
N LEU A 77 17.55 -15.52 4.65
CA LEU A 77 17.14 -14.58 3.60
C LEU A 77 17.68 -13.17 3.89
N PRO A 78 18.99 -12.94 3.86
CA PRO A 78 19.60 -11.67 4.28
C PRO A 78 19.07 -10.45 3.49
N LEU A 79 18.90 -10.56 2.17
CA LEU A 79 18.39 -9.45 1.35
C LEU A 79 16.92 -9.13 1.67
N VAL A 80 16.09 -10.13 1.94
CA VAL A 80 14.71 -9.94 2.37
C VAL A 80 14.66 -9.30 3.75
N ASN A 81 15.52 -9.77 4.67
CA ASN A 81 15.64 -9.20 6.00
C ASN A 81 16.01 -7.72 5.96
N ASP A 82 17.04 -7.37 5.19
CA ASP A 82 17.52 -5.99 5.06
C ASP A 82 16.44 -5.09 4.43
N TRP A 83 15.77 -5.57 3.37
CA TRP A 83 14.67 -4.86 2.73
C TRP A 83 13.54 -4.55 3.71
N LEU A 84 13.05 -5.56 4.43
CA LEU A 84 11.93 -5.40 5.38
C LEU A 84 12.34 -4.59 6.61
N LYS A 85 13.55 -4.81 7.14
CA LYS A 85 14.08 -4.04 8.26
C LYS A 85 14.18 -2.55 7.94
N TYR A 86 14.55 -2.21 6.70
CA TYR A 86 14.73 -0.82 6.30
C TYR A 86 13.42 -0.10 5.96
N HIS A 87 12.44 -0.83 5.43
CA HIS A 87 11.25 -0.23 4.85
C HIS A 87 9.92 -0.58 5.55
N ALA A 88 9.89 -1.60 6.40
CA ALA A 88 8.69 -2.04 7.10
C ALA A 88 8.83 -2.02 8.64
N GLU A 89 9.94 -1.52 9.18
CA GLU A 89 10.17 -1.50 10.63
C GLU A 89 9.15 -0.61 11.36
N SER A 90 8.76 0.52 10.78
CA SER A 90 7.71 1.38 11.34
C SER A 90 6.39 0.64 11.50
N THR A 91 5.99 -0.14 10.49
CA THR A 91 4.79 -0.99 10.57
C THR A 91 4.91 -2.03 11.67
N ARG A 92 6.08 -2.68 11.79
CA ARG A 92 6.33 -3.67 12.84
C ARG A 92 6.23 -3.09 14.25
N LEU A 93 6.81 -1.90 14.47
CA LEU A 93 6.77 -1.21 15.76
C LEU A 93 5.34 -0.78 16.11
N LEU A 94 4.61 -0.24 15.14
CA LEU A 94 3.21 0.17 15.30
C LEU A 94 2.34 -1.03 15.70
N LEU A 95 2.54 -2.18 15.05
CA LEU A 95 1.82 -3.41 15.42
C LEU A 95 2.12 -3.85 16.86
N ALA A 96 3.38 -3.81 17.28
CA ALA A 96 3.78 -4.19 18.63
C ALA A 96 3.20 -3.26 19.69
N GLU A 97 2.98 -1.98 19.37
CA GLU A 97 2.43 -0.98 20.30
C GLU A 97 0.90 -1.04 20.36
N ASN A 98 0.23 -1.14 19.19
CA ASN A 98 -1.22 -1.00 19.11
C ASN A 98 -1.97 -2.34 19.22
N TYR A 99 -1.30 -3.46 18.92
CA TYR A 99 -1.93 -4.78 18.83
C TYR A 99 -1.14 -5.88 19.58
N PRO A 100 -0.69 -5.64 20.83
CA PRO A 100 0.18 -6.58 21.57
C PRO A 100 -0.49 -7.93 21.89
N GLU A 101 -1.83 -7.95 21.95
CA GLU A 101 -2.62 -9.15 22.25
C GLU A 101 -2.91 -10.04 21.05
N TYR A 102 -2.71 -9.53 19.81
CA TYR A 102 -3.04 -10.28 18.62
C TYR A 102 -1.90 -11.22 18.20
N THR A 103 -2.27 -12.39 17.71
CA THR A 103 -1.31 -13.43 17.25
C THR A 103 -1.83 -14.15 16.02
N GLY A 104 -0.97 -14.95 15.38
CA GLY A 104 -1.37 -15.86 14.29
C GLY A 104 -1.94 -15.11 13.07
N GLU A 105 -3.03 -15.62 12.55
CA GLU A 105 -3.68 -15.11 11.32
C GLU A 105 -4.26 -13.71 11.51
N GLU A 106 -4.76 -13.40 12.68
CA GLU A 106 -5.34 -12.10 12.98
C GLU A 106 -4.27 -11.00 13.00
N LEU A 107 -3.11 -11.27 13.64
CA LEU A 107 -1.98 -10.35 13.58
C LEU A 107 -1.44 -10.20 12.15
N LEU A 108 -1.44 -11.28 11.36
CA LEU A 108 -1.03 -11.21 9.96
C LEU A 108 -1.98 -10.32 9.13
N ARG A 109 -3.30 -10.44 9.35
CA ARG A 109 -4.28 -9.59 8.70
C ARG A 109 -4.05 -8.11 9.03
N LEU A 110 -3.88 -7.79 10.31
CA LEU A 110 -3.57 -6.44 10.77
C LEU A 110 -2.25 -5.94 10.17
N ALA A 111 -1.22 -6.79 10.11
CA ALA A 111 0.06 -6.43 9.50
C ALA A 111 -0.06 -6.07 8.02
N ILE A 112 -0.92 -6.75 7.27
CA ILE A 112 -1.19 -6.45 5.87
C ILE A 112 -1.91 -5.11 5.73
N GLU A 113 -2.95 -4.87 6.53
CA GLU A 113 -3.75 -3.65 6.53
C GLU A 113 -2.90 -2.42 6.90
N GLU A 114 -2.17 -2.48 8.01
CA GLU A 114 -1.29 -1.42 8.49
C GLU A 114 -0.13 -1.14 7.51
N ASN A 115 0.43 -2.20 6.90
CA ASN A 115 1.44 -1.99 5.87
C ASN A 115 0.88 -1.21 4.68
N VAL A 116 -0.32 -1.53 4.20
CA VAL A 116 -0.94 -0.78 3.10
C VAL A 116 -1.09 0.70 3.47
N LEU A 117 -1.55 1.00 4.69
CA LEU A 117 -1.71 2.39 5.16
C LEU A 117 -0.37 3.10 5.28
N ALA A 118 0.66 2.45 5.84
CA ALA A 118 2.01 3.00 5.92
C ALA A 118 2.59 3.33 4.53
N GLN A 119 2.32 2.49 3.52
CA GLN A 119 2.77 2.76 2.15
C GLN A 119 1.98 3.92 1.49
N VAL A 120 0.72 4.10 1.83
CA VAL A 120 -0.04 5.30 1.43
C VAL A 120 0.57 6.56 2.04
N GLU A 121 0.96 6.53 3.30
CA GLU A 121 1.66 7.65 3.96
C GLU A 121 3.00 7.94 3.27
N ASN A 122 3.81 6.91 3.02
CA ASN A 122 5.08 7.03 2.31
C ASN A 122 4.89 7.65 0.92
N LEU A 123 3.86 7.25 0.18
CA LEU A 123 3.52 7.82 -1.12
C LEU A 123 3.27 9.33 -1.04
N THR A 124 2.67 9.83 0.04
CA THR A 124 2.44 11.27 0.24
C THR A 124 3.71 12.06 0.51
N THR A 125 4.83 11.41 0.83
CA THR A 125 6.12 12.10 0.99
C THR A 125 6.69 12.60 -0.33
N TYR A 126 6.28 12.01 -1.47
CA TYR A 126 6.75 12.41 -2.80
C TYR A 126 6.20 13.78 -3.20
N PRO A 127 7.05 14.78 -3.54
CA PRO A 127 6.59 16.13 -3.89
C PRO A 127 5.62 16.15 -5.08
N ALA A 128 5.84 15.27 -6.07
CA ALA A 128 4.96 15.15 -7.24
C ALA A 128 3.54 14.70 -6.86
N VAL A 129 3.44 13.70 -5.98
CA VAL A 129 2.17 13.18 -5.47
C VAL A 129 1.49 14.23 -4.60
N ARG A 130 2.20 14.78 -3.60
CA ARG A 130 1.68 15.77 -2.67
C ARG A 130 1.10 17.00 -3.37
N SER A 131 1.80 17.50 -4.39
CA SER A 131 1.34 18.65 -5.18
C SER A 131 0.02 18.36 -5.89
N LYS A 132 -0.11 17.19 -6.51
CA LYS A 132 -1.33 16.78 -7.22
C LYS A 132 -2.48 16.45 -6.27
N LEU A 133 -2.18 15.89 -5.12
CA LEU A 133 -3.16 15.61 -4.05
C LEU A 133 -3.80 16.90 -3.54
N ARG A 134 -2.98 17.91 -3.19
CA ARG A 134 -3.47 19.24 -2.77
C ARG A 134 -4.29 19.95 -3.83
N ALA A 135 -3.97 19.71 -5.10
CA ALA A 135 -4.73 20.27 -6.22
C ALA A 135 -6.01 19.47 -6.56
N GLY A 136 -6.32 18.39 -5.85
CA GLY A 136 -7.45 17.51 -6.14
C GLY A 136 -7.36 16.79 -7.49
N LYS A 137 -6.13 16.58 -8.00
CA LYS A 137 -5.87 15.99 -9.33
C LYS A 137 -5.40 14.53 -9.27
N ILE A 138 -5.19 14.00 -8.07
CA ILE A 138 -4.84 12.60 -7.82
C ILE A 138 -5.67 12.08 -6.65
N PHE A 139 -6.06 10.80 -6.75
CA PHE A 139 -6.79 10.06 -5.73
C PHE A 139 -5.96 8.84 -5.35
N ILE A 140 -5.81 8.59 -4.04
CA ILE A 140 -5.06 7.43 -3.53
C ILE A 140 -6.05 6.49 -2.86
N HIS A 141 -5.89 5.19 -3.15
CA HIS A 141 -6.72 4.13 -2.64
C HIS A 141 -5.86 3.08 -1.94
N ALA A 142 -6.30 2.62 -0.79
CA ALA A 142 -5.68 1.54 -0.03
C ALA A 142 -6.56 0.29 -0.16
N TRP A 143 -6.04 -0.77 -0.75
CA TRP A 143 -6.77 -2.01 -0.99
C TRP A 143 -6.07 -3.20 -0.36
N VAL A 144 -6.86 -4.17 0.06
CA VAL A 144 -6.40 -5.53 0.41
C VAL A 144 -7.19 -6.52 -0.42
N TYR A 145 -6.48 -7.33 -1.21
CA TYR A 145 -7.05 -8.39 -2.02
C TYR A 145 -7.01 -9.71 -1.27
N GLU A 146 -8.15 -10.34 -1.08
CA GLU A 146 -8.27 -11.66 -0.48
C GLU A 146 -8.17 -12.73 -1.57
N ILE A 147 -7.02 -13.43 -1.60
CA ILE A 147 -6.69 -14.38 -2.69
C ILE A 147 -7.69 -15.55 -2.74
N GLU A 148 -8.11 -16.05 -1.57
CA GLU A 148 -8.95 -17.21 -1.43
C GLU A 148 -10.35 -17.00 -2.00
N THR A 149 -10.87 -15.79 -1.90
CA THR A 149 -12.25 -15.47 -2.29
C THR A 149 -12.36 -14.56 -3.51
N GLY A 150 -11.23 -13.95 -3.92
CA GLY A 150 -11.22 -12.94 -4.98
C GLY A 150 -11.82 -11.59 -4.58
N LYS A 151 -12.09 -11.37 -3.30
CA LYS A 151 -12.68 -10.14 -2.78
C LYS A 151 -11.63 -9.04 -2.61
N ILE A 152 -12.08 -7.79 -2.77
CA ILE A 152 -11.27 -6.60 -2.50
C ILE A 152 -11.87 -5.86 -1.33
N PHE A 153 -11.03 -5.52 -0.35
CA PHE A 153 -11.39 -4.63 0.73
C PHE A 153 -10.66 -3.30 0.53
N ALA A 154 -11.40 -2.18 0.59
CA ALA A 154 -10.84 -0.85 0.52
C ALA A 154 -10.95 -0.14 1.86
N PHE A 155 -9.94 0.64 2.20
CA PHE A 155 -9.95 1.43 3.42
C PHE A 155 -10.96 2.58 3.30
N ASN A 156 -11.91 2.62 4.24
CA ASN A 156 -12.84 3.72 4.42
C ASN A 156 -12.32 4.63 5.53
N ALA A 157 -11.90 5.85 5.17
CA ALA A 157 -11.36 6.81 6.13
C ALA A 157 -12.40 7.34 7.13
N GLN A 158 -13.70 7.26 6.84
CA GLN A 158 -14.76 7.67 7.76
C GLN A 158 -14.92 6.68 8.91
N ASP A 159 -14.81 5.39 8.60
CA ASP A 159 -14.99 4.31 9.57
C ASP A 159 -13.65 3.82 10.16
N GLY A 160 -12.52 4.23 9.56
CA GLY A 160 -11.19 3.77 9.94
C GLY A 160 -10.97 2.28 9.70
N LYS A 161 -11.64 1.67 8.71
CA LYS A 161 -11.65 0.22 8.50
C LYS A 161 -11.58 -0.13 7.01
N PHE A 162 -11.06 -1.31 6.72
CA PHE A 162 -11.19 -1.93 5.41
C PHE A 162 -12.57 -2.56 5.26
N ILE A 163 -13.31 -2.16 4.23
CA ILE A 163 -14.66 -2.65 3.92
C ILE A 163 -14.68 -3.30 2.54
N LEU A 164 -15.52 -4.32 2.38
CA LEU A 164 -15.68 -5.02 1.12
C LEU A 164 -16.15 -4.06 0.02
N ILE A 165 -15.48 -4.07 -1.14
CA ILE A 165 -15.97 -3.41 -2.34
C ILE A 165 -16.96 -4.37 -3.02
N GLU A 166 -18.21 -3.94 -3.16
CA GLU A 166 -19.20 -4.64 -3.98
C GLU A 166 -19.16 -4.12 -5.40
N ALA A 167 -19.42 -5.01 -6.38
CA ALA A 167 -19.25 -4.70 -7.81
C ALA A 167 -20.19 -3.59 -8.33
N GLU A 168 -21.27 -3.27 -7.63
CA GLU A 168 -22.22 -2.24 -8.02
C GLU A 168 -22.15 -1.02 -7.09
N GLY A 169 -21.61 0.07 -7.62
CA GLY A 169 -21.88 1.41 -7.08
C GLY A 169 -21.05 1.88 -5.89
N PHE A 170 -19.86 1.32 -5.63
CA PHE A 170 -18.99 1.83 -4.58
C PHE A 170 -18.31 3.13 -5.04
N PRO A 171 -18.66 4.29 -4.47
CA PRO A 171 -17.87 5.49 -4.66
C PRO A 171 -16.53 5.23 -3.96
N LEU A 172 -15.44 5.09 -4.75
CA LEU A 172 -14.10 4.95 -4.20
C LEU A 172 -13.82 6.15 -3.27
N PRO A 173 -13.79 5.96 -1.94
CA PRO A 173 -13.55 7.07 -1.04
C PRO A 173 -12.13 7.57 -1.28
N ASN A 174 -11.99 8.84 -1.55
CA ASN A 174 -10.68 9.48 -1.56
C ASN A 174 -10.18 9.55 -0.12
N LEU A 175 -9.11 8.83 0.20
CA LEU A 175 -8.49 8.81 1.53
C LEU A 175 -8.16 10.21 2.07
N PHE A 176 -8.03 11.19 1.19
CA PHE A 176 -7.65 12.56 1.54
C PHE A 176 -8.73 13.62 1.22
N SER A 177 -9.99 13.22 1.04
CA SER A 177 -11.07 14.17 0.73
C SER A 177 -11.34 15.19 1.85
N GLN A 178 -10.84 14.98 3.05
CA GLN A 178 -10.98 15.89 4.19
C GLN A 178 -9.78 16.84 4.40
N VAL A 179 -8.72 16.75 3.61
CA VAL A 179 -7.58 17.69 3.69
C VAL A 179 -7.88 18.93 2.82
N ARG A 180 -9.04 19.55 3.00
CA ARG A 180 -9.33 20.89 2.48
C ARG A 180 -9.30 21.87 3.64
N THR A 181 -8.17 22.48 3.88
CA THR A 181 -8.13 23.86 4.33
C THR A 181 -7.41 24.66 3.25
N PRO A 182 -8.09 25.53 2.52
CA PRO A 182 -7.40 26.60 1.85
C PRO A 182 -6.77 27.47 2.96
N VAL A 183 -5.47 27.63 2.93
CA VAL A 183 -4.85 28.76 3.62
C VAL A 183 -5.10 29.95 2.70
N GLU A 184 -5.97 30.86 3.15
CA GLU A 184 -6.06 32.20 2.63
C GLU A 184 -4.75 32.95 2.82
#